data_d1dfc0319dda661c631fbcbf395debac
#
_entry.id   d1dfc0319dda661c631fbcbf395debac
#
_cell.length_a   1.000
_cell.length_b   1.000
_cell.length_c   1.000
_cell.angle_alpha   90.00
_cell.angle_beta   90.00
_cell.angle_gamma   90.00
#
_symmetry.space_group_name_H-M   'P 1'
#
loop_
_entity.id
_entity.type
_entity.pdbx_description
1 polymer ?
#
loop_
_entity_poly.entity_id
_entity_poly.type
_entity_poly.pdbx_seq_one_letter_code
_entity_poly.pdbx_strand_id
1 'polypeptide(L)'
;MIGLDTPEVVDPRKPVQCFGREASAQAKTILGGQSVYLETDPSQDSIDKYGRTQAYVWTELGRLFNLDMIADGYANEYTYYLPYRYQQEFKAAENDARTHDRGLWSPSACPA
;
A
#
# COMPACT_ATOMS: atom_id res chain seq x y z
N MET A 1 3.20 3.80 -5.65
CA MET A 1 2.09 2.90 -6.00
C MET A 1 0.78 3.65 -5.90
N ILE A 2 -0.18 3.32 -6.74
CA ILE A 2 -1.48 3.99 -6.76
C ILE A 2 -2.35 3.44 -5.62
N GLY A 3 -3.06 4.34 -4.95
CA GLY A 3 -4.14 4.01 -4.04
C GLY A 3 -3.75 3.62 -2.62
N LEU A 4 -2.46 3.55 -2.32
CA LEU A 4 -2.03 3.20 -0.96
C LEU A 4 -0.88 4.08 -0.49
N ASP A 5 -0.80 4.20 0.83
CA ASP A 5 0.31 4.85 1.52
C ASP A 5 0.80 3.92 2.63
N THR A 6 2.10 3.63 2.62
CA THR A 6 2.71 2.77 3.64
C THR A 6 3.44 3.62 4.67
N PRO A 7 3.56 3.14 5.94
CA PRO A 7 4.40 3.81 6.91
C PRO A 7 5.84 3.92 6.41
N GLU A 8 6.45 5.08 6.61
CA GLU A 8 7.75 5.43 6.06
C GLU A 8 8.90 4.76 6.80
N VAL A 9 9.90 4.25 6.08
CA VAL A 9 11.09 3.62 6.66
C VAL A 9 12.38 4.27 6.18
N VAL A 10 12.38 4.96 5.05
CA VAL A 10 13.59 5.21 4.26
C VAL A 10 14.11 6.64 4.31
N ASP A 11 13.36 7.60 4.81
CA ASP A 11 13.84 8.98 4.90
C ASP A 11 14.86 9.11 6.04
N PRO A 12 16.14 9.39 5.75
CA PRO A 12 17.17 9.45 6.79
C PRO A 12 16.99 10.64 7.75
N ARG A 13 16.12 11.59 7.40
CA ARG A 13 15.86 12.78 8.23
C ARG A 13 14.71 12.57 9.21
N LYS A 14 14.04 11.40 9.16
CA LYS A 14 12.87 11.10 9.97
C LYS A 14 13.03 9.77 10.65
N PRO A 15 12.49 9.61 11.86
CA PRO A 15 12.44 8.28 12.46
C PRO A 15 11.54 7.35 11.63
N VAL A 16 11.78 6.05 11.75
CA VAL A 16 10.92 5.05 11.13
C VAL A 16 9.51 5.20 11.70
N GLN A 17 8.53 5.34 10.82
CA GLN A 17 7.12 5.43 11.24
C GLN A 17 6.67 4.10 11.84
N CYS A 18 5.70 4.20 12.77
CA CYS A 18 5.09 3.01 13.36
C CYS A 18 4.60 2.06 12.27
N PHE A 19 4.91 0.78 12.42
CA PHE A 19 4.59 -0.29 11.49
C PHE A 19 5.34 -0.22 10.14
N GLY A 20 6.30 0.69 9.99
CA GLY A 20 7.06 0.83 8.74
C GLY A 20 7.90 -0.38 8.41
N ARG A 21 8.58 -0.96 9.41
CA ARG A 21 9.41 -2.14 9.21
C ARG A 21 8.56 -3.35 8.84
N GLU A 22 7.41 -3.51 9.46
CA GLU A 22 6.48 -4.61 9.21
C GLU A 22 5.92 -4.51 7.79
N ALA A 23 5.55 -3.30 7.34
CA ALA A 23 5.06 -3.09 5.99
C ALA A 23 6.14 -3.38 4.94
N SER A 24 7.37 -2.94 5.20
CA SER A 24 8.50 -3.20 4.31
C SER A 24 8.81 -4.70 4.22
N ALA A 25 8.81 -5.38 5.35
CA ALA A 25 9.06 -6.83 5.39
C ALA A 25 7.97 -7.60 4.65
N GLN A 26 6.71 -7.20 4.82
CA GLN A 26 5.59 -7.85 4.13
C GLN A 26 5.68 -7.65 2.61
N ALA A 27 6.03 -6.45 2.16
CA ALA A 27 6.22 -6.19 0.74
C ALA A 27 7.32 -7.08 0.15
N LYS A 28 8.44 -7.23 0.86
CA LYS A 28 9.53 -8.10 0.42
C LYS A 28 9.11 -9.57 0.39
N THR A 29 8.31 -9.99 1.36
CA THR A 29 7.80 -11.37 1.41
C THR A 29 6.91 -11.67 0.21
N ILE A 30 6.03 -10.75 -0.15
CA ILE A 30 5.08 -10.95 -1.26
C ILE A 30 5.79 -10.85 -2.61
N LEU A 31 6.65 -9.84 -2.79
CA LEU A 31 7.22 -9.51 -4.10
C LEU A 31 8.58 -10.14 -4.36
N GLY A 32 9.28 -10.58 -3.31
CA GLY A 32 10.63 -11.10 -3.45
C GLY A 32 10.70 -12.34 -4.32
N GLY A 33 11.65 -12.36 -5.25
CA GLY A 33 11.91 -13.52 -6.07
C GLY A 33 10.89 -13.80 -7.17
N GLN A 34 9.98 -12.86 -7.45
CA GLN A 34 9.01 -13.06 -8.52
C GLN A 34 8.94 -11.85 -9.46
N SER A 35 8.49 -12.09 -10.68
CA SER A 35 8.15 -11.03 -11.63
C SER A 35 6.78 -10.45 -11.27
N VAL A 36 6.57 -9.18 -11.60
CA VAL A 36 5.29 -8.51 -11.37
C VAL A 36 4.82 -7.87 -12.67
N TYR A 37 3.52 -7.63 -12.76
CA TYR A 37 2.89 -6.91 -13.86
C TYR A 37 2.44 -5.55 -13.35
N LEU A 38 2.76 -4.49 -14.09
CA LEU A 38 2.36 -3.14 -13.73
C LEU A 38 1.17 -2.72 -14.59
N GLU A 39 0.13 -2.23 -13.93
CA GLU A 39 -1.04 -1.67 -14.60
C GLU A 39 -1.10 -0.18 -14.32
N THR A 40 -1.09 0.66 -15.36
CA THR A 40 -1.26 2.10 -15.21
C THR A 40 -2.74 2.46 -15.16
N ASP A 41 -3.04 3.64 -14.62
CA ASP A 41 -4.42 4.13 -14.51
C ASP A 41 -4.52 5.47 -15.26
N PRO A 42 -5.33 5.55 -16.32
CA PRO A 42 -5.46 6.79 -17.09
C PRO A 42 -5.96 7.99 -16.28
N SER A 43 -6.63 7.75 -15.14
CA SER A 43 -7.10 8.81 -14.26
C SER A 43 -6.00 9.41 -13.40
N GLN A 44 -4.81 8.78 -13.36
CA GLN A 44 -3.68 9.17 -12.52
C GLN A 44 -2.46 9.45 -13.39
N ASP A 45 -1.57 10.32 -12.90
CA ASP A 45 -0.29 10.52 -13.56
C ASP A 45 0.54 9.24 -13.49
N SER A 46 1.21 8.89 -14.58
CA SER A 46 2.04 7.68 -14.62
C SER A 46 3.34 7.84 -13.83
N ILE A 47 3.77 9.09 -13.61
CA ILE A 47 4.97 9.42 -12.83
C ILE A 47 4.60 10.54 -11.88
N ASP A 48 4.94 10.40 -10.58
CA ASP A 48 4.64 11.43 -9.61
C ASP A 48 5.68 12.57 -9.65
N LYS A 49 5.48 13.58 -8.81
CA LYS A 49 6.37 14.76 -8.79
C LYS A 49 7.81 14.45 -8.34
N TYR A 50 8.04 13.26 -7.79
CA TYR A 50 9.37 12.81 -7.39
C TYR A 50 9.98 11.84 -8.40
N GLY A 51 9.37 11.68 -9.58
CA GLY A 51 9.85 10.78 -10.61
C GLY A 51 9.56 9.30 -10.39
N ARG A 52 8.65 8.95 -9.48
CA ARG A 52 8.31 7.57 -9.19
C ARG A 52 7.15 7.10 -10.06
N THR A 53 7.28 5.90 -10.59
CA THR A 53 6.21 5.29 -11.39
C THR A 53 4.97 5.05 -10.54
N GLN A 54 3.82 5.47 -11.05
CA GLN A 54 2.51 5.26 -10.41
C GLN A 54 1.77 4.15 -11.14
N ALA A 55 1.60 3.02 -10.46
CA ALA A 55 0.97 1.84 -11.06
C ALA A 55 0.39 0.94 -9.98
N TYR A 56 -0.52 0.06 -10.41
CA TYR A 56 -0.93 -1.10 -9.62
C TYR A 56 0.04 -2.24 -9.90
N VAL A 57 0.35 -3.01 -8.87
CA VAL A 57 1.31 -4.11 -8.96
C VAL A 57 0.57 -5.44 -8.83
N TRP A 58 0.60 -6.25 -9.89
CA TRP A 58 0.00 -7.58 -9.91
C TRP A 58 1.08 -8.65 -9.76
N THR A 59 0.86 -9.61 -8.89
CA THR A 59 1.79 -10.72 -8.70
C THR A 59 1.62 -11.78 -9.77
N GLU A 60 2.58 -12.71 -9.87
CA GLU A 60 2.49 -13.82 -10.82
C GLU A 60 1.26 -14.69 -10.61
N LEU A 61 0.75 -14.75 -9.37
CA LEU A 61 -0.44 -15.53 -9.05
C LEU A 61 -1.75 -14.77 -9.33
N GLY A 62 -1.67 -13.60 -9.94
CA GLY A 62 -2.85 -12.82 -10.30
C GLY A 62 -3.44 -12.04 -9.13
N ARG A 63 -2.68 -11.77 -8.08
CA ARG A 63 -3.14 -10.98 -6.95
C ARG A 63 -2.72 -9.54 -7.09
N LEU A 64 -3.62 -8.62 -6.72
CA LEU A 64 -3.33 -7.19 -6.70
C LEU A 64 -2.61 -6.85 -5.39
N PHE A 65 -1.30 -6.63 -5.47
CA PHE A 65 -0.44 -6.37 -4.31
C PHE A 65 -0.91 -5.16 -3.51
N ASN A 66 -1.27 -4.05 -4.21
CA ASN A 66 -1.74 -2.84 -3.55
C ASN A 66 -2.94 -3.13 -2.63
N LEU A 67 -3.91 -3.91 -3.14
CA LEU A 67 -5.10 -4.27 -2.38
C LEU A 67 -4.76 -5.17 -1.19
N ASP A 68 -3.90 -6.16 -1.40
CA ASP A 68 -3.52 -7.09 -0.34
C ASP A 68 -2.80 -6.38 0.82
N MET A 69 -1.96 -5.40 0.53
CA MET A 69 -1.30 -4.60 1.58
C MET A 69 -2.30 -3.84 2.43
N ILE A 70 -3.34 -3.30 1.82
CA ILE A 70 -4.40 -2.58 2.55
C ILE A 70 -5.25 -3.57 3.35
N ALA A 71 -5.67 -4.67 2.73
CA ALA A 71 -6.54 -5.66 3.35
C ALA A 71 -5.91 -6.32 4.57
N ASP A 72 -4.59 -6.53 4.53
CA ASP A 72 -3.85 -7.15 5.63
C ASP A 72 -3.37 -6.14 6.68
N GLY A 73 -3.65 -4.87 6.49
CA GLY A 73 -3.35 -3.83 7.47
C GLY A 73 -1.93 -3.29 7.43
N TYR A 74 -1.23 -3.44 6.30
CA TYR A 74 0.13 -2.91 6.16
C TYR A 74 0.19 -1.56 5.47
N ALA A 75 -0.94 -1.05 4.96
CA ALA A 75 -1.01 0.22 4.25
C ALA A 75 -2.36 0.88 4.45
N ASN A 76 -2.39 2.20 4.30
CA ASN A 76 -3.63 2.98 4.25
C ASN A 76 -4.09 3.13 2.81
N GLU A 77 -5.41 3.25 2.58
CA GLU A 77 -5.92 3.74 1.30
C GLU A 77 -5.52 5.22 1.16
N TYR A 78 -5.16 5.63 -0.04
CA TYR A 78 -4.75 7.01 -0.30
C TYR A 78 -5.30 7.48 -1.64
N THR A 79 -6.07 8.57 -1.59
CA THR A 79 -6.55 9.27 -2.79
C THR A 79 -5.85 10.62 -2.84
N TYR A 80 -4.93 10.79 -3.81
CA TYR A 80 -4.14 12.01 -3.90
C TYR A 80 -4.97 13.17 -4.46
N TYR A 81 -5.55 12.98 -5.64
CA TYR A 81 -6.19 14.10 -6.34
C TYR A 81 -7.55 13.69 -6.92
N LEU A 82 -7.57 12.63 -7.71
CA LEU A 82 -8.77 12.13 -8.38
C LEU A 82 -9.04 10.69 -7.95
N PRO A 83 -10.32 10.28 -7.95
CA PRO A 83 -10.63 8.87 -7.75
C PRO A 83 -9.90 8.02 -8.78
N TYR A 84 -9.41 6.86 -8.35
CA TYR A 84 -8.73 5.91 -9.19
C TYR A 84 -9.57 4.66 -9.39
N ARG A 85 -9.15 3.80 -10.35
CA ARG A 85 -9.95 2.66 -10.80
C ARG A 85 -10.43 1.74 -9.69
N TYR A 86 -9.56 1.41 -8.74
CA TYR A 86 -9.87 0.45 -7.68
C TYR A 86 -10.20 1.12 -6.33
N GLN A 87 -10.53 2.40 -6.34
CA GLN A 87 -10.74 3.16 -5.09
C GLN A 87 -11.79 2.53 -4.19
N GLN A 88 -12.91 2.08 -4.75
CA GLN A 88 -13.99 1.50 -3.95
C GLN A 88 -13.52 0.23 -3.24
N GLU A 89 -12.82 -0.64 -3.96
CA GLU A 89 -12.29 -1.88 -3.43
C GLU A 89 -11.24 -1.60 -2.35
N PHE A 90 -10.40 -0.61 -2.56
CA PHE A 90 -9.34 -0.24 -1.60
C PHE A 90 -9.94 0.34 -0.33
N LYS A 91 -10.95 1.19 -0.44
CA LYS A 91 -11.65 1.75 0.74
C LYS A 91 -12.38 0.67 1.52
N ALA A 92 -13.01 -0.28 0.83
CA ALA A 92 -13.67 -1.41 1.48
C ALA A 92 -12.66 -2.29 2.22
N ALA A 93 -11.51 -2.54 1.62
CA ALA A 93 -10.44 -3.33 2.24
C ALA A 93 -9.89 -2.65 3.48
N GLU A 94 -9.68 -1.33 3.44
CA GLU A 94 -9.22 -0.59 4.62
C GLU A 94 -10.23 -0.65 5.75
N ASN A 95 -11.51 -0.45 5.43
CA ASN A 95 -12.57 -0.52 6.44
C ASN A 95 -12.62 -1.90 7.10
N ASP A 96 -12.47 -2.96 6.30
CA ASP A 96 -12.43 -4.32 6.81
C ASP A 96 -11.22 -4.55 7.72
N ALA A 97 -10.04 -4.08 7.32
CA ALA A 97 -8.84 -4.18 8.13
C ALA A 97 -8.98 -3.45 9.47
N ARG A 98 -9.56 -2.25 9.46
CA ARG A 98 -9.83 -1.47 10.68
C ARG A 98 -10.79 -2.21 11.61
N THR A 99 -11.87 -2.72 11.04
CA THR A 99 -12.92 -3.41 11.81
C THR A 99 -12.38 -4.67 12.48
N HIS A 100 -11.42 -5.35 11.87
CA HIS A 100 -10.84 -6.59 12.39
C HIS A 100 -9.47 -6.36 13.06
N ASP A 101 -9.07 -5.11 13.29
CA ASP A 101 -7.82 -4.75 13.98
C ASP A 101 -6.58 -5.41 13.35
N ARG A 102 -6.52 -5.46 12.01
CA ARG A 102 -5.40 -6.09 11.31
C ARG A 102 -4.20 -5.15 11.21
N GLY A 103 -3.02 -5.69 11.35
CA GLY A 103 -1.76 -4.97 11.10
C GLY A 103 -1.66 -3.68 11.89
N LEU A 104 -1.47 -2.57 11.19
CA LEU A 104 -1.31 -1.25 11.83
C LEU A 104 -2.56 -0.78 12.58
N TRP A 105 -3.72 -1.39 12.32
CA TRP A 105 -4.97 -1.07 13.02
C TRP A 105 -5.12 -1.80 14.34
N SER A 106 -4.22 -2.72 14.66
CA SER A 106 -4.22 -3.39 15.97
C SER A 106 -3.90 -2.37 17.06
N PRO A 107 -4.61 -2.38 18.20
CA PRO A 107 -4.35 -1.44 19.30
C PRO A 107 -2.91 -1.51 19.84
N SER A 108 -2.24 -2.66 19.69
CA SER A 108 -0.87 -2.84 20.17
C SER A 108 0.20 -2.49 19.15
N ALA A 109 -0.18 -2.33 17.87
CA ALA A 109 0.80 -2.09 16.81
C ALA A 109 1.39 -0.69 16.87
N CYS A 110 0.53 0.32 17.08
CA CYS A 110 0.93 1.72 17.09
C CYS A 110 0.33 2.41 18.31
N PRO A 111 0.99 2.32 19.46
CA PRO A 111 0.49 3.00 20.66
C PRO A 111 0.42 4.50 20.45
N ALA A 112 -0.63 5.10 21.01
CA ALA A 112 -0.88 6.54 20.89
C ALA A 112 0.23 7.37 21.52
#